data_687692ba96710a8ecbf80336ddfd5ae8
#
_entry.id   687692ba96710a8ecbf80336ddfd5ae8
#
_cell.length_a   1.000
_cell.length_b   1.000
_cell.length_c   1.000
_cell.angle_alpha   90.00
_cell.angle_beta   90.00
_cell.angle_gamma   90.00
#
_symmetry.space_group_name_H-M   'P 1'
#
loop_
_entity.id
_entity.type
_entity.pdbx_description
1 polymer ?
#
loop_
_entity_poly.entity_id
_entity_poly.type
_entity_poly.pdbx_seq_one_letter_code
_entity_poly.pdbx_strand_id
1 'polypeptide(L)'
;WVIVFKQVAKGEPPKGGRVSIGLARAMSPMGPYEIDPAPILGQTGNSFAFEDPFIFADGNGVSLLVKDMSGEVSGVKGGIVQFYSDDLIHWRGVNDAVVKREIHWRNGDTETPERLERPFLWRDKSGSGGMLLAAKWAERSALLPTPVSLEAAQ
;
A
#
# COMPACT_ATOMS: atom_id res chain seq x y z
N TRP A 1 -6.25 12.15 -13.91
CA TRP A 1 -5.53 10.87 -13.70
C TRP A 1 -4.47 11.06 -12.63
N VAL A 2 -4.28 10.05 -11.77
CA VAL A 2 -3.28 10.07 -10.71
C VAL A 2 -2.44 8.80 -10.74
N ILE A 3 -1.17 8.96 -10.40
CA ILE A 3 -0.22 7.87 -10.19
C ILE A 3 0.38 8.06 -8.80
N VAL A 4 0.45 6.99 -8.03
CA VAL A 4 1.22 6.93 -6.78
C VAL A 4 2.47 6.10 -6.99
N PHE A 5 3.56 6.49 -6.37
CA PHE A 5 4.85 5.83 -6.56
C PHE A 5 5.73 5.93 -5.32
N LYS A 6 6.60 4.94 -5.15
CA LYS A 6 7.67 5.02 -4.19
C LYS A 6 8.78 5.95 -4.73
N GLN A 7 9.18 6.91 -3.93
CA GLN A 7 10.33 7.77 -4.22
C GLN A 7 11.39 7.63 -3.14
N VAL A 8 12.64 7.83 -3.53
CA VAL A 8 13.79 7.75 -2.63
C VAL A 8 14.56 9.05 -2.74
N ALA A 9 14.72 9.76 -1.63
CA ALA A 9 15.53 10.96 -1.58
C ALA A 9 17.00 10.63 -1.89
N LYS A 10 17.74 11.61 -2.39
CA LYS A 10 19.18 11.47 -2.60
C LYS A 10 19.88 11.16 -1.27
N GLY A 11 20.71 10.17 -1.26
CA GLY A 11 21.48 9.73 -0.09
C GLY A 11 22.60 8.79 -0.51
N GLU A 12 23.33 8.27 0.46
CA GLU A 12 24.50 7.43 0.22
C GLU A 12 24.10 6.02 -0.30
N PRO A 13 24.72 5.54 -1.38
CA PRO A 13 24.57 4.16 -1.81
C PRO A 13 24.98 3.15 -0.71
N PRO A 14 24.39 1.94 -0.72
CA PRO A 14 23.42 1.43 -1.69
C PRO A 14 21.96 1.71 -1.33
N LYS A 15 21.67 2.31 -0.18
CA LYS A 15 20.29 2.41 0.33
C LYS A 15 19.56 3.69 -0.11
N GLY A 16 20.30 4.73 -0.53
CA GLY A 16 19.72 6.04 -0.77
C GLY A 16 19.29 6.75 0.51
N GLY A 17 18.49 7.81 0.36
CA GLY A 17 17.94 8.58 1.47
C GLY A 17 16.57 8.08 1.93
N ARG A 18 15.78 9.01 2.48
CA ARG A 18 14.42 8.75 2.94
C ARG A 18 13.54 8.20 1.82
N VAL A 19 12.80 7.15 2.12
CA VAL A 19 11.77 6.57 1.26
C VAL A 19 10.42 7.18 1.62
N SER A 20 9.67 7.63 0.63
CA SER A 20 8.35 8.21 0.80
C SER A 20 7.43 7.83 -0.38
N ILE A 21 6.15 8.12 -0.25
CA ILE A 21 5.18 7.91 -1.31
C ILE A 21 4.86 9.25 -1.96
N GLY A 22 5.11 9.34 -3.25
CA GLY A 22 4.80 10.50 -4.07
C GLY A 22 3.50 10.32 -4.85
N LEU A 23 2.98 11.42 -5.37
CA LEU A 23 1.81 11.47 -6.23
C LEU A 23 2.13 12.32 -7.46
N ALA A 24 1.59 11.92 -8.61
CA ALA A 24 1.64 12.70 -9.84
C ALA A 24 0.25 12.76 -10.47
N ARG A 25 -0.05 13.87 -11.13
CA ARG A 25 -1.36 14.19 -11.73
C ARG A 25 -1.25 14.45 -13.22
N ALA A 26 -2.28 14.06 -13.98
CA ALA A 26 -2.41 14.37 -15.39
C ALA A 26 -3.88 14.55 -15.81
N MET A 27 -4.09 15.29 -16.88
CA MET A 27 -5.41 15.42 -17.50
C MET A 27 -5.75 14.23 -18.43
N SER A 28 -4.76 13.42 -18.78
CA SER A 28 -4.87 12.27 -19.69
C SER A 28 -4.10 11.08 -19.10
N PRO A 29 -4.52 9.82 -19.36
CA PRO A 29 -3.77 8.63 -18.92
C PRO A 29 -2.37 8.55 -19.56
N MET A 30 -2.17 9.22 -20.68
CA MET A 30 -0.87 9.28 -21.35
C MET A 30 0.02 10.43 -20.85
N GLY A 31 -0.48 11.22 -19.91
CA GLY A 31 0.23 12.38 -19.38
C GLY A 31 0.11 13.64 -20.27
N PRO A 32 1.03 14.60 -20.16
CA PRO A 32 2.16 14.59 -19.23
C PRO A 32 1.72 14.58 -17.76
N TYR A 33 2.50 13.91 -16.90
CA TYR A 33 2.26 13.88 -15.46
C TYR A 33 3.11 14.93 -14.75
N GLU A 34 2.49 15.72 -13.90
CA GLU A 34 3.15 16.66 -12.99
C GLU A 34 3.26 16.01 -11.61
N ILE A 35 4.48 15.97 -11.08
CA ILE A 35 4.76 15.40 -9.76
C ILE A 35 4.42 16.45 -8.70
N ASP A 36 3.62 16.09 -7.71
CA ASP A 36 3.35 16.96 -6.56
C ASP A 36 4.66 17.26 -5.82
N PRO A 37 4.87 18.52 -5.38
CA PRO A 37 6.17 18.95 -4.83
C PRO A 37 6.51 18.28 -3.49
N ALA A 38 5.51 17.83 -2.75
CA ALA A 38 5.68 17.13 -1.49
C ALA A 38 5.16 15.69 -1.57
N PRO A 39 5.82 14.73 -0.92
CA PRO A 39 5.28 13.39 -0.80
C PRO A 39 3.98 13.36 0.01
N ILE A 40 3.10 12.43 -0.31
CA ILE A 40 1.83 12.26 0.42
C ILE A 40 1.98 11.47 1.72
N LEU A 41 2.98 10.58 1.81
CA LEU A 41 3.33 9.82 3.03
C LEU A 41 4.85 9.70 3.20
N GLY A 42 5.28 9.48 4.44
CA GLY A 42 6.70 9.22 4.76
C GLY A 42 7.57 10.46 4.87
N GLN A 43 6.98 11.64 5.07
CA GLN A 43 7.71 12.89 5.25
C GLN A 43 8.44 12.97 6.59
N THR A 44 7.86 12.35 7.63
CA THR A 44 8.35 12.32 9.02
C THR A 44 8.49 10.89 9.51
N GLY A 45 8.93 10.69 10.73
CA GLY A 45 9.08 9.37 11.34
C GLY A 45 10.23 8.57 10.74
N ASN A 46 10.07 7.26 10.67
CA ASN A 46 11.06 6.34 10.14
C ASN A 46 11.43 6.67 8.68
N SER A 47 12.71 6.64 8.34
CA SER A 47 13.17 6.97 6.98
C SER A 47 12.74 5.94 5.91
N PHE A 48 12.22 4.80 6.31
CA PHE A 48 11.67 3.76 5.45
C PHE A 48 10.37 3.21 6.05
N ALA A 49 9.38 4.12 6.23
CA ALA A 49 8.10 3.76 6.83
C ALA A 49 7.19 2.98 5.88
N PHE A 50 7.14 3.37 4.59
CA PHE A 50 6.15 2.86 3.64
C PHE A 50 6.77 2.35 2.34
N GLU A 51 6.13 1.31 1.75
CA GLU A 51 6.48 0.75 0.45
C GLU A 51 5.22 0.25 -0.29
N ASP A 52 5.36 -0.07 -1.59
CA ASP A 52 4.35 -0.73 -2.43
C ASP A 52 2.97 -0.05 -2.43
N PRO A 53 2.85 1.22 -2.86
CA PRO A 53 1.56 1.91 -2.87
C PRO A 53 0.62 1.37 -3.95
N PHE A 54 -0.67 1.24 -3.59
CA PHE A 54 -1.76 0.97 -4.52
C PHE A 54 -2.95 1.89 -4.21
N ILE A 55 -3.40 2.69 -5.18
CA ILE A 55 -4.49 3.65 -5.04
C ILE A 55 -5.75 3.16 -5.77
N PHE A 56 -6.91 3.41 -5.20
CA PHE A 56 -8.21 3.08 -5.79
C PHE A 56 -9.29 4.07 -5.37
N ALA A 57 -10.33 4.20 -6.20
CA ALA A 57 -11.51 5.01 -5.87
C ALA A 57 -12.29 4.36 -4.71
N ASP A 58 -12.70 5.16 -3.74
CA ASP A 58 -13.41 4.73 -2.54
C ASP A 58 -14.45 5.78 -2.14
N GLY A 59 -15.72 5.49 -2.37
CA GLY A 59 -16.80 6.45 -2.17
C GLY A 59 -16.59 7.72 -2.98
N ASN A 60 -16.56 8.87 -2.29
CA ASN A 60 -16.34 10.19 -2.90
C ASN A 60 -14.87 10.59 -2.96
N GLY A 61 -13.98 9.77 -2.45
CA GLY A 61 -12.55 10.02 -2.39
C GLY A 61 -11.73 8.86 -2.95
N VAL A 62 -10.56 8.70 -2.39
CA VAL A 62 -9.62 7.65 -2.76
C VAL A 62 -9.00 7.00 -1.53
N SER A 63 -8.77 5.72 -1.64
CA SER A 63 -7.99 4.95 -0.66
C SER A 63 -6.64 4.55 -1.23
N LEU A 64 -5.66 4.49 -0.35
CA LEU A 64 -4.27 4.12 -0.63
C LEU A 64 -3.87 2.97 0.28
N LEU A 65 -3.54 1.84 -0.29
CA LEU A 65 -2.90 0.74 0.43
C LEU A 65 -1.40 0.88 0.34
N VAL A 66 -0.72 0.69 1.46
CA VAL A 66 0.75 0.67 1.52
C VAL A 66 1.22 -0.38 2.50
N LYS A 67 2.42 -0.87 2.29
CA LYS A 67 3.10 -1.73 3.26
C LYS A 67 3.72 -0.87 4.35
N ASP A 68 3.38 -1.14 5.60
CA ASP A 68 3.99 -0.55 6.80
C ASP A 68 5.29 -1.27 7.13
N MET A 69 6.40 -0.72 6.66
CA MET A 69 7.72 -1.34 6.78
C MET A 69 8.25 -1.35 8.21
N SER A 70 7.89 -0.34 9.00
CA SER A 70 8.35 -0.18 10.38
C SER A 70 7.40 -0.80 11.40
N GLY A 71 6.11 -0.87 11.09
CA GLY A 71 5.05 -1.21 12.02
C GLY A 71 4.60 -0.03 12.90
N GLU A 72 5.05 1.18 12.62
CA GLU A 72 4.71 2.36 13.43
C GLU A 72 3.24 2.77 13.32
N VAL A 73 2.58 2.43 12.22
CA VAL A 73 1.16 2.76 11.99
C VAL A 73 0.24 1.66 12.48
N SER A 74 0.53 0.41 12.11
CA SER A 74 -0.35 -0.73 12.35
C SER A 74 0.02 -1.56 13.59
N GLY A 75 1.17 -1.29 14.20
CA GLY A 75 1.77 -2.19 15.20
C GLY A 75 2.32 -3.50 14.61
N VAL A 76 2.20 -3.71 13.29
CA VAL A 76 2.60 -4.95 12.61
C VAL A 76 3.64 -4.64 11.53
N LYS A 77 4.91 -4.92 11.81
CA LYS A 77 5.98 -4.75 10.83
C LYS A 77 5.72 -5.55 9.56
N GLY A 78 5.62 -4.84 8.44
CA GLY A 78 5.33 -5.42 7.12
C GLY A 78 3.86 -5.76 6.89
N GLY A 79 2.94 -5.27 7.72
CA GLY A 79 1.50 -5.30 7.47
C GLY A 79 1.09 -4.37 6.33
N ILE A 80 -0.09 -4.57 5.78
CA ILE A 80 -0.69 -3.64 4.82
C ILE A 80 -1.66 -2.72 5.58
N VAL A 81 -1.52 -1.42 5.40
CA VAL A 81 -2.36 -0.38 6.00
C VAL A 81 -3.08 0.40 4.92
N GLN A 82 -4.22 1.00 5.30
CA GLN A 82 -5.02 1.84 4.43
C GLN A 82 -4.97 3.29 4.91
N PHE A 83 -4.85 4.20 3.96
CA PHE A 83 -5.07 5.62 4.14
C PHE A 83 -6.21 6.06 3.22
N TYR A 84 -6.93 7.09 3.63
CA TYR A 84 -8.01 7.68 2.83
C TYR A 84 -7.78 9.18 2.65
N SER A 85 -8.24 9.71 1.51
CA SER A 85 -8.23 11.13 1.20
C SER A 85 -9.42 11.53 0.32
N ASP A 86 -10.04 12.67 0.65
CA ASP A 86 -11.09 13.28 -0.17
C ASP A 86 -10.52 14.20 -1.26
N ASP A 87 -9.30 14.69 -1.08
CA ASP A 87 -8.71 15.77 -1.89
C ASP A 87 -7.33 15.44 -2.49
N LEU A 88 -6.78 14.24 -2.21
CA LEU A 88 -5.44 13.81 -2.60
C LEU A 88 -4.30 14.65 -1.95
N ILE A 89 -4.59 15.43 -0.93
CA ILE A 89 -3.64 16.28 -0.22
C ILE A 89 -3.56 15.85 1.24
N HIS A 90 -4.71 15.72 1.89
CA HIS A 90 -4.81 15.34 3.29
C HIS A 90 -5.15 13.86 3.42
N TRP A 91 -4.24 13.10 3.99
CA TRP A 91 -4.36 11.65 4.14
C TRP A 91 -4.52 11.28 5.60
N ARG A 92 -5.58 10.53 5.91
CA ARG A 92 -5.82 9.98 7.25
C ARG A 92 -5.64 8.47 7.24
N GLY A 93 -4.96 7.93 8.23
CA GLY A 93 -4.85 6.48 8.41
C GLY A 93 -6.20 5.89 8.84
N VAL A 94 -6.55 4.76 8.26
CA VAL A 94 -7.62 3.91 8.79
C VAL A 94 -6.95 3.01 9.83
N ASN A 95 -7.47 3.04 11.06
CA ASN A 95 -6.89 2.29 12.18
C ASN A 95 -6.93 0.79 11.89
N ASP A 96 -5.85 0.10 12.19
CA ASP A 96 -5.58 -1.32 12.03
C ASP A 96 -4.95 -1.73 10.69
N ALA A 97 -4.14 -2.77 10.75
CA ALA A 97 -3.62 -3.42 9.56
C ALA A 97 -4.76 -4.11 8.80
N VAL A 98 -4.98 -3.70 7.55
CA VAL A 98 -5.93 -4.37 6.64
C VAL A 98 -5.52 -5.84 6.44
N VAL A 99 -4.20 -6.09 6.38
CA VAL A 99 -3.66 -7.45 6.35
C VAL A 99 -2.47 -7.52 7.31
N LYS A 100 -2.57 -8.41 8.28
CA LYS A 100 -1.44 -8.84 9.12
C LYS A 100 -0.57 -9.82 8.32
N ARG A 101 0.67 -10.02 8.74
CA ARG A 101 1.60 -10.93 8.04
C ARG A 101 1.29 -12.42 8.23
N GLU A 102 0.10 -12.78 8.70
CA GLU A 102 -0.34 -14.16 8.89
C GLU A 102 -1.27 -14.59 7.77
N ILE A 103 -1.04 -15.77 7.23
CA ILE A 103 -1.87 -16.40 6.21
C ILE A 103 -2.57 -17.59 6.87
N HIS A 104 -3.91 -17.51 6.92
CA HIS A 104 -4.74 -18.59 7.41
C HIS A 104 -5.24 -19.42 6.21
N TRP A 105 -4.74 -20.62 6.09
CA TRP A 105 -5.14 -21.53 5.01
C TRP A 105 -6.50 -22.19 5.29
N ARG A 106 -7.19 -22.58 4.23
CA ARG A 106 -8.50 -23.26 4.36
C ARG A 106 -8.46 -24.59 5.11
N ASN A 107 -7.31 -25.25 5.16
CA ASN A 107 -7.08 -26.47 5.92
C ASN A 107 -6.86 -26.26 7.41
N GLY A 108 -6.88 -25.01 7.87
CA GLY A 108 -6.65 -24.61 9.26
C GLY A 108 -5.21 -24.26 9.61
N ASP A 109 -4.27 -24.48 8.71
CA ASP A 109 -2.87 -24.11 8.94
C ASP A 109 -2.69 -22.59 8.95
N THR A 110 -1.69 -22.12 9.69
CA THR A 110 -1.27 -20.72 9.70
C THR A 110 0.21 -20.62 9.36
N GLU A 111 0.53 -19.74 8.44
CA GLU A 111 1.91 -19.46 8.04
C GLU A 111 2.21 -17.97 8.10
N THR A 112 3.45 -17.62 8.48
CA THR A 112 3.96 -16.25 8.42
C THR A 112 5.05 -16.17 7.36
N PRO A 113 4.80 -15.60 6.18
CA PRO A 113 5.83 -15.42 5.17
C PRO A 113 6.89 -14.42 5.63
N GLU A 114 8.11 -14.53 5.09
CA GLU A 114 9.17 -13.53 5.32
C GLU A 114 8.74 -12.14 4.84
N ARG A 115 8.00 -12.11 3.74
CA ARG A 115 7.44 -10.88 3.15
C ARG A 115 6.03 -11.10 2.64
N LEU A 116 5.20 -10.09 2.85
CA LEU A 116 3.90 -9.95 2.25
C LEU A 116 3.85 -8.53 1.66
N GLU A 117 3.69 -8.43 0.35
CA GLU A 117 4.03 -7.22 -0.41
C GLU A 117 3.06 -6.97 -1.55
N ARG A 118 3.11 -5.74 -2.11
CA ARG A 118 2.48 -5.35 -3.37
C ARG A 118 0.98 -5.62 -3.38
N PRO A 119 0.21 -4.97 -2.49
CA PRO A 119 -1.24 -5.10 -2.50
C PRO A 119 -1.80 -4.64 -3.84
N PHE A 120 -2.70 -5.43 -4.40
CA PHE A 120 -3.42 -5.11 -5.61
C PHE A 120 -4.88 -5.56 -5.46
N LEU A 121 -5.82 -4.62 -5.58
CA LEU A 121 -7.24 -4.97 -5.56
C LEU A 121 -7.69 -5.38 -6.96
N TRP A 122 -8.44 -6.47 -7.01
CA TRP A 122 -9.13 -6.87 -8.22
C TRP A 122 -10.63 -6.95 -7.96
N ARG A 123 -11.41 -6.67 -8.99
CA ARG A 123 -12.87 -6.85 -8.98
C ARG A 123 -13.29 -7.51 -10.29
N ASP A 124 -14.19 -8.46 -10.19
CA ASP A 124 -14.83 -9.03 -11.36
C ASP A 124 -16.00 -8.15 -11.86
N LYS A 125 -16.65 -8.58 -12.94
CA LYS A 125 -17.78 -7.84 -13.52
C LYS A 125 -19.01 -7.80 -12.60
N SER A 126 -19.13 -8.66 -11.63
CA SER A 126 -20.22 -8.67 -10.64
C SER A 126 -19.94 -7.72 -9.46
N GLY A 127 -18.74 -7.13 -9.38
CA GLY A 127 -18.28 -6.32 -8.26
C GLY A 127 -17.66 -7.13 -7.13
N SER A 128 -17.68 -8.47 -7.23
CA SER A 128 -16.94 -9.33 -6.30
C SER A 128 -15.45 -9.19 -6.52
N GLY A 129 -14.68 -9.24 -5.46
CA GLY A 129 -13.25 -9.05 -5.59
C GLY A 129 -12.47 -9.43 -4.34
N GLY A 130 -11.21 -9.10 -4.35
CA GLY A 130 -10.29 -9.37 -3.25
C GLY A 130 -8.98 -8.66 -3.46
N MET A 131 -8.04 -8.94 -2.58
CA MET A 131 -6.67 -8.44 -2.69
C MET A 131 -5.75 -9.57 -3.16
N LEU A 132 -4.89 -9.26 -4.12
CA LEU A 132 -3.73 -10.09 -4.45
C LEU A 132 -2.53 -9.53 -3.69
N LEU A 133 -1.75 -10.43 -3.10
CA LEU A 133 -0.53 -10.13 -2.38
C LEU A 133 0.59 -11.03 -2.88
N ALA A 134 1.78 -10.47 -3.05
CA ALA A 134 2.99 -11.25 -3.26
C ALA A 134 3.53 -11.71 -1.90
N ALA A 135 3.58 -13.01 -1.70
CA ALA A 135 4.16 -13.62 -0.52
C ALA A 135 5.49 -14.30 -0.85
N LYS A 136 6.47 -14.18 0.03
CA LYS A 136 7.76 -14.84 -0.07
C LYS A 136 8.10 -15.57 1.22
N TRP A 137 8.48 -16.82 1.10
CA TRP A 137 9.15 -17.65 2.09
C TRP A 137 10.61 -17.88 1.67
N ALA A 138 11.39 -18.55 2.50
CA ALA A 138 12.81 -18.81 2.22
C ALA A 138 13.04 -19.44 0.83
N GLU A 139 12.25 -20.45 0.49
CA GLU A 139 12.45 -21.26 -0.74
C GLU A 139 11.31 -21.18 -1.75
N ARG A 140 10.26 -20.40 -1.46
CA ARG A 140 9.12 -20.26 -2.36
C ARG A 140 8.55 -18.86 -2.37
N SER A 141 7.85 -18.50 -3.43
CA SER A 141 7.02 -17.31 -3.52
C SER A 141 5.71 -17.64 -4.23
N ALA A 142 4.66 -16.89 -3.93
CA ALA A 142 3.34 -17.07 -4.52
C ALA A 142 2.60 -15.73 -4.60
N LEU A 143 1.63 -15.65 -5.51
CA LEU A 143 0.56 -14.65 -5.47
C LEU A 143 -0.62 -15.26 -4.71
N LEU A 144 -1.05 -14.57 -3.67
CA LEU A 144 -2.12 -15.03 -2.80
C LEU A 144 -3.37 -14.18 -2.99
N PRO A 145 -4.48 -14.76 -3.46
CA PRO A 145 -5.78 -14.11 -3.35
C PRO A 145 -6.22 -14.11 -1.88
N THR A 146 -6.45 -12.94 -1.34
CA THR A 146 -6.86 -12.76 0.06
C THR A 146 -8.23 -12.10 0.09
N PRO A 147 -9.24 -12.69 0.74
CA PRO A 147 -10.48 -11.98 1.02
C PRO A 147 -10.15 -10.78 1.90
N VAL A 148 -10.62 -9.61 1.55
CA VAL A 148 -10.41 -8.39 2.32
C VAL A 148 -11.73 -7.69 2.47
N SER A 149 -12.10 -7.41 3.71
CA SER A 149 -13.09 -6.38 4.02
C SER A 149 -12.36 -5.06 4.10
N LEU A 150 -12.47 -4.25 3.07
CA LEU A 150 -12.03 -2.85 3.13
C LEU A 150 -13.17 -2.08 3.78
N GLU A 151 -12.90 -1.46 4.90
CA GLU A 151 -13.86 -0.53 5.49
C GLU A 151 -13.99 0.66 4.54
N ALA A 152 -15.24 0.95 4.13
CA ALA A 152 -15.51 2.20 3.47
C ALA A 152 -15.17 3.32 4.46
N ALA A 153 -14.32 4.25 4.07
CA ALA A 153 -14.01 5.40 4.88
C ALA A 153 -15.28 6.23 5.08
N GLN A 154 -15.79 6.28 6.32
CA GLN A 154 -16.94 7.09 6.71
C GLN A 154 -16.53 8.56 6.87
#